data_387280cccc9c3ce5101bea7c7a06e6e1
#
_entry.id   387280cccc9c3ce5101bea7c7a06e6e1
#
_cell.length_a   1.000
_cell.length_b   1.000
_cell.length_c   1.000
_cell.angle_alpha   90.00
_cell.angle_beta   90.00
_cell.angle_gamma   90.00
#
_symmetry.space_group_name_H-M   'P 1'
#
loop_
_entity.id
_entity.type
_entity.pdbx_description
1 polymer ?
#
loop_
_entity_poly.entity_id
_entity_poly.type
_entity_poly.pdbx_seq_one_letter_code
_entity_poly.pdbx_strand_id
1 'polypeptide(L)'
;MKHVILMVEDSDDDAMIIGRRLQEQIGEPLTLSRQTTLREACLFIEERKDDIRLVLLDLGLPDTPGMEETFRRVQEYCMEIPIVVLTGTDDHDLAVRIVGSGAQNFINKDHIIDHPQMLRDAVDFAISAHQRATEIRKKASDQLAEKDMVINWMAGGYSVPPPPAAPPQNKMK
;
A
#
# COMPACT_ATOMS: atom_id res chain seq x y z
N MET A 1 -8.25 10.25 -5.03
CA MET A 1 -7.40 9.27 -5.75
C MET A 1 -6.05 9.22 -5.05
N LYS A 2 -5.54 8.01 -4.76
CA LYS A 2 -4.18 7.84 -4.19
C LYS A 2 -3.15 8.28 -5.23
N HIS A 3 -2.32 9.26 -4.92
CA HIS A 3 -1.36 9.86 -5.88
C HIS A 3 0.04 10.06 -5.29
N VAL A 4 0.24 9.76 -4.00
CA VAL A 4 1.53 9.88 -3.33
C VAL A 4 2.29 8.56 -3.42
N ILE A 5 3.53 8.59 -3.88
CA ILE A 5 4.51 7.56 -3.60
C ILE A 5 5.32 8.03 -2.39
N LEU A 6 5.29 7.22 -1.32
CA LEU A 6 6.14 7.43 -0.16
C LEU A 6 7.47 6.72 -0.41
N MET A 7 8.56 7.46 -0.40
CA MET A 7 9.92 6.93 -0.40
C MET A 7 10.51 7.02 1.00
N VAL A 8 10.96 5.89 1.54
CA VAL A 8 11.67 5.83 2.83
C VAL A 8 13.12 5.50 2.53
N GLU A 9 13.99 6.50 2.66
CA GLU A 9 15.38 6.49 2.20
C GLU A 9 16.17 7.55 2.96
N ASP A 10 17.22 7.15 3.67
CA ASP A 10 18.07 8.06 4.45
C ASP A 10 19.18 8.69 3.61
N SER A 11 19.67 8.02 2.57
CA SER A 11 20.69 8.52 1.65
C SER A 11 20.13 9.61 0.73
N ASP A 12 20.70 10.80 0.76
CA ASP A 12 20.30 11.89 -0.14
C ASP A 12 20.63 11.58 -1.60
N ASP A 13 21.75 10.92 -1.86
CA ASP A 13 22.20 10.57 -3.19
C ASP A 13 21.27 9.51 -3.82
N ASP A 14 20.94 8.46 -3.07
CA ASP A 14 20.03 7.41 -3.53
C ASP A 14 18.63 7.97 -3.78
N ALA A 15 18.12 8.79 -2.84
CA ALA A 15 16.82 9.43 -2.97
C ALA A 15 16.74 10.32 -4.21
N MET A 16 17.78 11.07 -4.51
CA MET A 16 17.86 11.92 -5.69
C MET A 16 17.85 11.08 -6.98
N ILE A 17 18.65 10.01 -7.04
CA ILE A 17 18.73 9.13 -8.21
C ILE A 17 17.38 8.45 -8.44
N ILE A 18 16.82 7.81 -7.42
CA ILE A 18 15.54 7.09 -7.48
C ILE A 18 14.41 8.05 -7.86
N GLY A 19 14.34 9.21 -7.20
CA GLY A 19 13.31 10.21 -7.47
C GLY A 19 13.35 10.73 -8.90
N ARG A 20 14.54 11.00 -9.43
CA ARG A 20 14.73 11.42 -10.81
C ARG A 20 14.30 10.32 -11.79
N ARG A 21 14.71 9.05 -11.56
CA ARG A 21 14.33 7.91 -12.42
C ARG A 21 12.81 7.69 -12.42
N LEU A 22 12.16 7.82 -11.27
CA LEU A 22 10.70 7.76 -11.20
C LEU A 22 10.02 8.84 -12.04
N GLN A 23 10.45 10.09 -11.89
CA GLN A 23 9.87 11.21 -12.64
C GLN A 23 10.08 11.08 -14.16
N GLU A 24 11.24 10.59 -14.60
CA GLU A 24 11.54 10.37 -16.01
C GLU A 24 10.68 9.24 -16.62
N GLN A 25 10.29 8.26 -15.82
CA GLN A 25 9.62 7.04 -16.30
C GLN A 25 8.10 7.06 -16.13
N ILE A 26 7.58 7.79 -15.14
CA ILE A 26 6.14 7.85 -14.85
C ILE A 26 5.58 9.16 -15.46
N GLY A 27 4.85 9.01 -16.57
CA GLY A 27 4.31 10.15 -17.34
C GLY A 27 3.10 10.87 -16.73
N GLU A 28 2.66 10.50 -15.51
CA GLU A 28 1.56 11.13 -14.77
C GLU A 28 2.09 12.05 -13.67
N PRO A 29 1.33 13.08 -13.25
CA PRO A 29 1.72 13.90 -12.11
C PRO A 29 1.75 13.05 -10.83
N LEU A 30 2.96 12.70 -10.42
CA LEU A 30 3.23 11.91 -9.24
C LEU A 30 3.77 12.82 -8.14
N THR A 31 3.18 12.73 -6.95
CA THR A 31 3.74 13.36 -5.76
C THR A 31 4.65 12.37 -5.06
N LEU A 32 5.96 12.64 -5.08
CA LEU A 32 6.93 11.88 -4.31
C LEU A 32 7.11 12.56 -2.95
N SER A 33 6.85 11.82 -1.86
CA SER A 33 7.13 12.26 -0.50
C SER A 33 8.26 11.41 0.07
N ARG A 34 9.26 12.01 0.68
CA ARG A 34 10.39 11.29 1.29
C ARG A 34 10.35 11.40 2.81
N GLN A 35 10.67 10.28 3.46
CA GLN A 35 10.98 10.19 4.88
C GLN A 35 12.35 9.54 5.04
N THR A 36 13.14 9.97 6.02
CA THR A 36 14.53 9.54 6.19
C THR A 36 14.73 8.52 7.29
N THR A 37 13.67 8.26 8.06
CA THR A 37 13.68 7.29 9.16
C THR A 37 12.41 6.45 9.15
N LEU A 38 12.49 5.24 9.73
CA LEU A 38 11.33 4.38 9.93
C LEU A 38 10.24 5.09 10.75
N ARG A 39 10.65 5.79 11.80
CA ARG A 39 9.72 6.51 12.68
C ARG A 39 8.91 7.57 11.92
N GLU A 40 9.58 8.38 11.11
CA GLU A 40 8.90 9.40 10.27
C GLU A 40 7.98 8.76 9.25
N ALA A 41 8.43 7.65 8.62
CA ALA A 41 7.62 6.92 7.67
C ALA A 41 6.34 6.37 8.30
N CYS A 42 6.42 5.73 9.47
CA CYS A 42 5.25 5.21 10.18
C CYS A 42 4.25 6.32 10.53
N LEU A 43 4.72 7.46 11.05
CA LEU A 43 3.85 8.62 11.34
C LEU A 43 3.18 9.16 10.08
N PHE A 44 3.94 9.30 9.00
CA PHE A 44 3.40 9.77 7.72
C PHE A 44 2.33 8.83 7.16
N ILE A 45 2.55 7.50 7.28
CA ILE A 45 1.58 6.50 6.83
C ILE A 45 0.30 6.59 7.67
N GLU A 46 0.40 6.69 9.01
CA GLU A 46 -0.77 6.83 9.88
C GLU A 46 -1.63 8.06 9.51
N GLU A 47 -0.98 9.18 9.25
CA GLU A 47 -1.67 10.43 8.93
C GLU A 47 -2.26 10.47 7.52
N ARG A 48 -1.63 9.78 6.56
CA ARG A 48 -1.92 9.97 5.13
C ARG A 48 -2.12 8.67 4.33
N LYS A 49 -2.43 7.55 4.98
CA LYS A 49 -2.62 6.24 4.34
C LYS A 49 -3.58 6.25 3.13
N ASP A 50 -4.60 7.12 3.17
CA ASP A 50 -5.60 7.21 2.10
C ASP A 50 -5.07 7.90 0.84
N ASP A 51 -4.00 8.67 0.95
CA ASP A 51 -3.33 9.36 -0.15
C ASP A 51 -2.20 8.53 -0.77
N ILE A 52 -1.63 7.57 0.00
CA ILE A 52 -0.46 6.80 -0.41
C ILE A 52 -0.86 5.70 -1.39
N ARG A 53 -0.26 5.72 -2.56
CA ARG A 53 -0.45 4.73 -3.62
C ARG A 53 0.51 3.56 -3.51
N LEU A 54 1.73 3.82 -3.05
CA LEU A 54 2.80 2.83 -2.93
C LEU A 54 3.88 3.34 -1.96
N VAL A 55 4.55 2.42 -1.28
CA VAL A 55 5.76 2.70 -0.50
C VAL A 55 6.97 2.10 -1.22
N LEU A 56 7.99 2.94 -1.45
CA LEU A 56 9.35 2.52 -1.79
C LEU A 56 10.16 2.52 -0.50
N LEU A 57 10.68 1.37 -0.11
CA LEU A 57 11.31 1.19 1.20
C LEU A 57 12.75 0.75 1.06
N ASP A 58 13.69 1.59 1.52
CA ASP A 58 15.02 1.11 1.87
C ASP A 58 14.98 0.35 3.19
N LEU A 59 15.69 -0.76 3.24
CA LEU A 59 15.80 -1.59 4.44
C LEU A 59 16.94 -1.16 5.37
N GLY A 60 17.89 -0.37 4.86
CA GLY A 60 19.10 0.05 5.59
C GLY A 60 18.92 1.30 6.46
N LEU A 61 17.74 1.53 7.02
CA LEU A 61 17.45 2.74 7.80
C LEU A 61 18.23 2.81 9.11
N PRO A 62 18.67 4.02 9.52
CA PRO A 62 19.56 4.21 10.68
C PRO A 62 18.88 3.95 12.03
N ASP A 63 17.55 4.01 12.09
CA ASP A 63 16.76 3.87 13.31
C ASP A 63 16.15 2.47 13.50
N THR A 64 16.69 1.46 12.78
CA THR A 64 16.22 0.06 12.87
C THR A 64 17.36 -0.89 13.19
N PRO A 65 17.09 -1.99 13.91
CA PRO A 65 18.11 -2.99 14.27
C PRO A 65 18.49 -3.92 13.13
N GLY A 66 17.76 -3.91 12.00
CA GLY A 66 18.02 -4.78 10.85
C GLY A 66 16.94 -4.74 9.79
N MET A 67 17.29 -5.25 8.62
CA MET A 67 16.50 -5.15 7.38
C MET A 67 15.12 -5.82 7.49
N GLU A 68 15.04 -7.03 8.06
CA GLU A 68 13.78 -7.74 8.22
C GLU A 68 12.84 -7.02 9.19
N GLU A 69 13.40 -6.45 10.27
CA GLU A 69 12.62 -5.68 11.23
C GLU A 69 12.10 -4.37 10.62
N THR A 70 12.90 -3.71 9.77
CA THR A 70 12.46 -2.54 9.00
C THR A 70 11.23 -2.88 8.17
N PHE A 71 11.30 -3.94 7.39
CA PHE A 71 10.17 -4.39 6.55
C PHE A 71 8.94 -4.74 7.40
N ARG A 72 9.12 -5.56 8.42
CA ARG A 72 8.01 -6.00 9.30
C ARG A 72 7.25 -4.82 9.91
N ARG A 73 7.97 -3.82 10.41
CA ARG A 73 7.35 -2.63 11.01
C ARG A 73 6.58 -1.81 10.00
N VAL A 74 7.16 -1.52 8.83
CA VAL A 74 6.44 -0.78 7.79
C VAL A 74 5.21 -1.54 7.32
N GLN A 75 5.31 -2.86 7.19
CA GLN A 75 4.19 -3.70 6.77
C GLN A 75 2.99 -3.62 7.72
N GLU A 76 3.23 -3.52 9.05
CA GLU A 76 2.16 -3.36 10.04
C GLU A 76 1.32 -2.10 9.81
N TYR A 77 1.93 -1.02 9.32
CA TYR A 77 1.25 0.23 8.96
C TYR A 77 0.65 0.21 7.55
N CYS A 78 1.24 -0.59 6.64
CA CYS A 78 0.89 -0.63 5.22
C CYS A 78 -0.09 -1.74 4.83
N MET A 79 -1.03 -2.16 5.70
CA MET A 79 -1.95 -3.30 5.45
C MET A 79 -2.65 -3.24 4.08
N GLU A 80 -2.94 -2.05 3.59
CA GLU A 80 -3.67 -1.77 2.35
C GLU A 80 -2.84 -0.93 1.35
N ILE A 81 -1.51 -0.92 1.50
CA ILE A 81 -0.59 -0.16 0.65
C ILE A 81 0.50 -1.10 0.16
N PRO A 82 0.73 -1.21 -1.16
CA PRO A 82 1.80 -2.05 -1.69
C PRO A 82 3.19 -1.51 -1.33
N ILE A 83 4.12 -2.41 -1.01
CA ILE A 83 5.50 -2.09 -0.67
C ILE A 83 6.43 -2.69 -1.72
N VAL A 84 7.27 -1.86 -2.32
CA VAL A 84 8.42 -2.25 -3.13
C VAL A 84 9.67 -1.95 -2.32
N VAL A 85 10.50 -2.97 -2.12
CA VAL A 85 11.74 -2.85 -1.36
C VAL A 85 12.89 -2.47 -2.30
N LEU A 86 13.65 -1.48 -1.89
CA LEU A 86 14.90 -1.05 -2.51
C LEU A 86 16.05 -1.39 -1.58
N THR A 87 17.13 -1.95 -2.09
CA THR A 87 18.29 -2.35 -1.28
C THR A 87 19.58 -2.19 -2.02
N GLY A 88 20.65 -1.89 -1.30
CA GLY A 88 22.03 -1.89 -1.82
C GLY A 88 22.73 -3.25 -1.75
N THR A 89 22.03 -4.33 -1.41
CA THR A 89 22.62 -5.68 -1.30
C THR A 89 22.03 -6.66 -2.30
N ASP A 90 22.86 -7.57 -2.80
CA ASP A 90 22.46 -8.70 -3.67
C ASP A 90 22.09 -9.96 -2.86
N ASP A 91 21.69 -9.83 -1.61
CA ASP A 91 21.28 -10.96 -0.77
C ASP A 91 19.97 -11.58 -1.28
N HIS A 92 20.13 -12.65 -2.06
CA HIS A 92 19.00 -13.39 -2.63
C HIS A 92 18.11 -14.02 -1.56
N ASP A 93 18.70 -14.53 -0.49
CA ASP A 93 17.92 -15.17 0.59
C ASP A 93 17.09 -14.14 1.35
N LEU A 94 17.64 -12.95 1.56
CA LEU A 94 16.88 -11.82 2.11
C LEU A 94 15.72 -11.44 1.17
N ALA A 95 15.96 -11.33 -0.14
CA ALA A 95 14.94 -11.01 -1.12
C ALA A 95 13.78 -12.03 -1.08
N VAL A 96 14.09 -13.33 -1.05
CA VAL A 96 13.08 -14.40 -0.96
C VAL A 96 12.27 -14.29 0.33
N ARG A 97 12.90 -14.03 1.49
CA ARG A 97 12.20 -13.88 2.76
C ARG A 97 11.29 -12.65 2.78
N ILE A 98 11.78 -11.52 2.30
CA ILE A 98 11.03 -10.25 2.28
C ILE A 98 9.81 -10.33 1.33
N VAL A 99 9.98 -10.88 0.13
CA VAL A 99 8.86 -11.10 -0.80
C VAL A 99 7.89 -12.15 -0.25
N GLY A 100 8.39 -13.23 0.34
CA GLY A 100 7.57 -14.24 1.02
C GLY A 100 6.78 -13.69 2.21
N SER A 101 7.27 -12.62 2.84
CA SER A 101 6.60 -11.90 3.92
C SER A 101 5.59 -10.85 3.45
N GLY A 102 5.47 -10.62 2.12
CA GLY A 102 4.41 -9.79 1.55
C GLY A 102 4.84 -8.52 0.82
N ALA A 103 6.15 -8.28 0.60
CA ALA A 103 6.59 -7.26 -0.33
C ALA A 103 6.15 -7.62 -1.76
N GLN A 104 5.67 -6.64 -2.52
CA GLN A 104 5.26 -6.85 -3.89
C GLN A 104 6.45 -7.02 -4.84
N ASN A 105 7.57 -6.42 -4.51
CA ASN A 105 8.81 -6.57 -5.27
C ASN A 105 10.03 -6.20 -4.41
N PHE A 106 11.20 -6.62 -4.91
CA PHE A 106 12.50 -6.36 -4.29
C PHE A 106 13.49 -6.00 -5.41
N ILE A 107 14.13 -4.83 -5.31
CA ILE A 107 15.01 -4.30 -6.36
C ILE A 107 16.34 -3.89 -5.74
N ASN A 108 17.45 -4.31 -6.36
CA ASN A 108 18.75 -3.76 -6.04
C ASN A 108 18.90 -2.35 -6.61
N LYS A 109 19.32 -1.39 -5.78
CA LYS A 109 19.50 0.02 -6.15
C LYS A 109 20.52 0.20 -7.28
N ASP A 110 21.58 -0.59 -7.31
CA ASP A 110 22.60 -0.53 -8.36
C ASP A 110 22.00 -0.82 -9.74
N HIS A 111 21.06 -1.75 -9.82
CA HIS A 111 20.36 -2.06 -11.07
C HIS A 111 19.46 -0.92 -11.58
N ILE A 112 18.99 -0.03 -10.70
CA ILE A 112 18.15 1.12 -11.10
C ILE A 112 18.96 2.12 -11.94
N ILE A 113 20.25 2.24 -11.69
CA ILE A 113 21.15 3.13 -12.42
C ILE A 113 21.29 2.67 -13.87
N ASP A 114 21.56 1.39 -14.07
CA ASP A 114 21.81 0.80 -15.38
C ASP A 114 20.51 0.47 -16.15
N HIS A 115 19.45 0.12 -15.41
CA HIS A 115 18.18 -0.34 -15.95
C HIS A 115 16.97 0.41 -15.32
N PRO A 116 16.79 1.70 -15.58
CA PRO A 116 15.76 2.52 -14.92
C PRO A 116 14.33 2.02 -15.18
N GLN A 117 14.10 1.28 -16.27
CA GLN A 117 12.78 0.68 -16.54
C GLN A 117 12.37 -0.33 -15.47
N MET A 118 13.32 -1.00 -14.80
CA MET A 118 13.02 -1.98 -13.74
C MET A 118 12.24 -1.34 -12.59
N LEU A 119 12.57 -0.10 -12.24
CA LEU A 119 11.86 0.62 -11.19
C LEU A 119 10.42 0.91 -11.58
N ARG A 120 10.20 1.38 -12.82
CA ARG A 120 8.85 1.59 -13.36
C ARG A 120 8.03 0.31 -13.38
N ASP A 121 8.60 -0.75 -13.96
CA ASP A 121 7.92 -2.04 -14.11
C ASP A 121 7.53 -2.61 -12.74
N ALA A 122 8.41 -2.47 -11.74
CA ALA A 122 8.12 -2.90 -10.38
C ALA A 122 7.02 -2.07 -9.71
N VAL A 123 7.01 -0.76 -9.90
CA VAL A 123 5.96 0.12 -9.38
C VAL A 123 4.62 -0.20 -10.03
N ASP A 124 4.57 -0.29 -11.36
CA ASP A 124 3.34 -0.61 -12.12
C ASP A 124 2.80 -2.01 -11.75
N PHE A 125 3.70 -2.99 -11.64
CA PHE A 125 3.34 -4.33 -11.20
C PHE A 125 2.78 -4.34 -9.78
N ALA A 126 3.46 -3.70 -8.83
CA ALA A 126 3.04 -3.68 -7.43
C ALA A 126 1.65 -3.05 -7.27
N ILE A 127 1.41 -1.91 -7.92
CA ILE A 127 0.12 -1.23 -7.90
C ILE A 127 -0.97 -2.11 -8.53
N SER A 128 -0.70 -2.68 -9.71
CA SER A 128 -1.67 -3.51 -10.43
C SER A 128 -1.99 -4.82 -9.68
N ALA A 129 -0.99 -5.46 -9.09
CA ALA A 129 -1.16 -6.67 -8.29
C ALA A 129 -1.99 -6.40 -7.03
N HIS A 130 -1.69 -5.29 -6.34
CA HIS A 130 -2.43 -4.89 -5.15
C HIS A 130 -3.89 -4.56 -5.47
N GLN A 131 -4.17 -3.83 -6.54
CA GLN A 131 -5.54 -3.53 -6.98
C GLN A 131 -6.33 -4.81 -7.26
N ARG A 132 -5.76 -5.76 -8.01
CA ARG A 132 -6.40 -7.05 -8.28
C ARG A 132 -6.68 -7.84 -7.00
N ALA A 133 -5.73 -7.88 -6.06
CA ALA A 133 -5.91 -8.57 -4.79
C ALA A 133 -7.04 -7.95 -3.95
N THR A 134 -7.12 -6.62 -3.92
CA THR A 134 -8.18 -5.88 -3.21
C THR A 134 -9.55 -6.13 -3.84
N GLU A 135 -9.66 -6.13 -5.17
CA GLU A 135 -10.90 -6.46 -5.87
C GLU A 135 -11.38 -7.88 -5.59
N ILE A 136 -10.45 -8.85 -5.58
CA ILE A 136 -10.78 -10.26 -5.27
C ILE A 136 -11.29 -10.37 -3.83
N ARG A 137 -10.61 -9.75 -2.86
CA ARG A 137 -11.04 -9.74 -1.45
C ARG A 137 -12.41 -9.11 -1.29
N LYS A 138 -12.65 -7.99 -1.95
CA LYS A 138 -13.95 -7.31 -1.92
C LYS A 138 -15.06 -8.21 -2.47
N LYS A 139 -14.86 -8.80 -3.64
CA LYS A 139 -15.85 -9.73 -4.24
C LYS A 139 -16.13 -10.93 -3.35
N ALA A 140 -15.08 -11.50 -2.72
CA ALA A 140 -15.26 -12.62 -1.80
C ALA A 140 -16.04 -12.22 -0.54
N SER A 141 -15.76 -11.04 0.03
CA SER A 141 -16.50 -10.48 1.16
C SER A 141 -17.97 -10.24 0.83
N ASP A 142 -18.25 -9.62 -0.33
CA ASP A 142 -19.62 -9.34 -0.79
C ASP A 142 -20.40 -10.63 -0.99
N GLN A 143 -19.81 -11.68 -1.56
CA GLN A 143 -20.43 -13.01 -1.73
C GLN A 143 -20.72 -13.70 -0.39
N LEU A 144 -19.82 -13.57 0.60
CA LEU A 144 -20.08 -14.11 1.94
C LEU A 144 -21.26 -13.39 2.60
N ALA A 145 -21.27 -12.06 2.56
CA ALA A 145 -22.37 -11.25 3.13
C ALA A 145 -23.72 -11.60 2.49
N GLU A 146 -23.75 -11.81 1.17
CA GLU A 146 -24.96 -12.23 0.45
C GLU A 146 -25.43 -13.61 0.89
N LYS A 147 -24.50 -14.58 1.03
CA LYS A 147 -24.82 -15.93 1.54
C LYS A 147 -25.36 -15.90 2.96
N ASP A 148 -24.74 -15.13 3.85
CA ASP A 148 -25.19 -14.99 5.24
C ASP A 148 -26.57 -14.36 5.30
N MET A 149 -26.88 -13.41 4.44
CA MET A 149 -28.20 -12.81 4.32
C MET A 149 -29.27 -13.82 3.88
N VAL A 150 -28.94 -14.67 2.88
CA VAL A 150 -29.84 -15.74 2.41
C VAL A 150 -30.06 -16.81 3.50
N ILE A 151 -29.01 -17.22 4.19
CA ILE A 151 -29.09 -18.18 5.29
C ILE A 151 -29.96 -17.63 6.42
N ASN A 152 -29.78 -16.38 6.80
CA ASN A 152 -30.56 -15.75 7.85
C ASN A 152 -32.04 -15.58 7.45
N TRP A 153 -32.30 -15.29 6.17
CA TRP A 153 -33.66 -15.26 5.62
C TRP A 153 -34.32 -16.64 5.66
N MET A 154 -33.61 -17.71 5.26
CA MET A 154 -34.11 -19.09 5.29
C MET A 154 -34.31 -19.63 6.71
N ALA A 155 -33.52 -19.15 7.68
CA ALA A 155 -33.67 -19.53 9.10
C ALA A 155 -34.83 -18.83 9.83
N GLY A 156 -35.65 -18.01 9.14
CA GLY A 156 -36.81 -17.32 9.71
C GLY A 156 -36.43 -16.07 10.56
N GLY A 157 -35.19 -15.61 10.46
CA GLY A 157 -34.69 -14.45 11.20
C GLY A 157 -35.01 -13.08 10.56
N TYR A 158 -36.02 -13.00 9.71
CA TYR A 158 -36.41 -11.74 9.08
C TYR A 158 -37.16 -10.84 10.05
N SER A 159 -36.47 -9.96 10.73
CA SER A 159 -37.08 -8.78 11.34
C SER A 159 -37.28 -7.73 10.24
N VAL A 160 -38.50 -7.52 9.81
CA VAL A 160 -38.85 -6.43 8.90
C VAL A 160 -38.37 -5.12 9.53
N PRO A 161 -37.53 -4.33 8.87
CA PRO A 161 -37.19 -3.03 9.40
C PRO A 161 -38.49 -2.22 9.63
N PRO A 162 -38.61 -1.46 10.70
CA PRO A 162 -39.78 -0.64 10.94
C PRO A 162 -40.00 0.31 9.75
N PRO A 163 -41.26 0.52 9.33
CA PRO A 163 -41.56 1.43 8.23
C PRO A 163 -41.00 2.81 8.54
N PRO A 164 -40.50 3.54 7.53
CA PRO A 164 -39.96 4.88 7.72
C PRO A 164 -41.02 5.75 8.44
N ALA A 165 -40.56 6.51 9.43
CA ALA A 165 -41.45 7.41 10.19
C ALA A 165 -42.24 8.33 9.24
N ALA A 166 -43.55 8.41 9.44
CA ALA A 166 -44.40 9.26 8.63
C ALA A 166 -43.90 10.72 8.72
N PRO A 167 -43.89 11.45 7.59
CA PRO A 167 -43.44 12.82 7.60
C PRO A 167 -44.31 13.68 8.57
N PRO A 168 -43.76 14.66 9.28
CA PRO A 168 -44.49 15.45 10.22
C PRO A 168 -45.68 16.14 9.53
N GLN A 169 -46.86 15.92 10.03
CA GLN A 169 -48.07 16.59 9.55
C GLN A 169 -47.92 18.08 9.81
N ASN A 170 -47.79 18.83 8.74
CA ASN A 170 -47.76 20.30 8.80
C ASN A 170 -49.13 20.79 9.21
N LYS A 171 -49.32 21.14 10.49
CA LYS A 171 -50.50 21.81 10.96
C LYS A 171 -50.47 23.23 10.40
N MET A 172 -51.19 23.45 9.29
CA MET A 172 -51.56 24.80 8.88
C MET A 172 -52.44 25.43 9.96
N LYS A 173 -51.96 26.56 10.45
CA LYS A 173 -52.76 27.58 11.12
C LYS A 173 -52.83 28.78 10.20
#